data_f37b7ee097b7120ba93a959852ea057b
#
_entry.id   f37b7ee097b7120ba93a959852ea057b
#
_cell.length_a   1.000
_cell.length_b   1.000
_cell.length_c   1.000
_cell.angle_alpha   90.00
_cell.angle_beta   90.00
_cell.angle_gamma   90.00
#
_symmetry.space_group_name_H-M   'P 1'
#
loop_
_entity.id
_entity.type
_entity.pdbx_description
1 polymer ?
#
loop_
_entity_poly.entity_id
_entity_poly.type
_entity_poly.pdbx_seq_one_letter_code
_entity_poly.pdbx_strand_id
1 'polypeptide(L)'
;MIHIGICDDEKGMQKQIYDIVQHELFKYDDAEYTYYSSGKEVIEAIETDNFYCDLLLLDINMPKTDGLSTAKYIRECQVDVDIIFVTVSQEHVFDGYTFQAFSYLLKPIDRGRLSDEINRYMLQKTKHAECLHITINGRKEQVFLDRVVYFS
;
A
#
# COMPACT_ATOMS: atom_id res chain seq x y z
N MET A 1 -9.59 -11.59 -2.13
CA MET A 1 -9.97 -10.33 -1.47
C MET A 1 -8.71 -9.55 -1.12
N ILE A 2 -8.72 -8.24 -1.38
CA ILE A 2 -7.59 -7.36 -1.08
C ILE A 2 -7.84 -6.62 0.23
N HIS A 3 -6.78 -6.44 1.02
CA HIS A 3 -6.84 -5.74 2.31
C HIS A 3 -6.12 -4.40 2.18
N ILE A 4 -6.86 -3.32 2.38
CA ILE A 4 -6.37 -1.95 2.26
C ILE A 4 -6.29 -1.31 3.65
N GLY A 5 -5.13 -0.79 3.99
CA GLY A 5 -4.95 0.01 5.19
C GLY A 5 -4.94 1.49 4.83
N ILE A 6 -5.59 2.30 5.61
CA ILE A 6 -5.60 3.76 5.46
C ILE A 6 -5.14 4.36 6.77
N CYS A 7 -3.97 4.99 6.76
CA CYS A 7 -3.37 5.57 7.96
C CYS A 7 -3.27 7.08 7.81
N ASP A 8 -4.11 7.80 8.55
CA ASP A 8 -4.16 9.26 8.56
C ASP A 8 -4.82 9.68 9.86
N ASP A 9 -4.31 10.72 10.50
CA ASP A 9 -4.88 11.20 11.78
C ASP A 9 -6.17 11.98 11.62
N GLU A 10 -6.53 12.35 10.39
CA GLU A 10 -7.79 13.06 10.10
C GLU A 10 -8.84 12.10 9.54
N LYS A 11 -9.95 11.96 10.26
CA LYS A 11 -11.03 11.05 9.83
C LYS A 11 -11.66 11.47 8.51
N GLY A 12 -11.76 12.76 8.27
CA GLY A 12 -12.27 13.28 7.00
C GLY A 12 -11.40 12.85 5.83
N MET A 13 -10.09 12.84 6.03
CA MET A 13 -9.15 12.38 5.02
C MET A 13 -9.24 10.87 4.80
N GLN A 14 -9.37 10.11 5.88
CA GLN A 14 -9.59 8.67 5.78
C GLN A 14 -10.81 8.35 4.92
N LYS A 15 -11.89 9.07 5.15
CA LYS A 15 -13.12 8.88 4.39
C LYS A 15 -12.95 9.24 2.92
N GLN A 16 -12.27 10.35 2.65
CA GLN A 16 -12.02 10.80 1.28
C GLN A 16 -11.20 9.75 0.51
N ILE A 17 -10.15 9.24 1.12
CA ILE A 17 -9.33 8.19 0.53
C ILE A 17 -10.16 6.94 0.31
N TYR A 18 -10.93 6.53 1.29
CA TYR A 18 -11.80 5.36 1.18
C TYR A 18 -12.76 5.50 0.00
N ASP A 19 -13.43 6.65 -0.12
CA ASP A 19 -14.41 6.85 -1.19
C ASP A 19 -13.78 6.70 -2.58
N ILE A 20 -12.57 7.22 -2.76
CA ILE A 20 -11.86 7.13 -4.04
C ILE A 20 -11.40 5.70 -4.30
N VAL A 21 -10.79 5.08 -3.32
CA VAL A 21 -10.21 3.74 -3.46
C VAL A 21 -11.31 2.71 -3.70
N GLN A 22 -12.37 2.74 -2.90
CA GLN A 22 -13.43 1.74 -3.04
C GLN A 22 -14.17 1.88 -4.37
N HIS A 23 -14.32 3.10 -4.88
CA HIS A 23 -14.94 3.31 -6.18
C HIS A 23 -14.10 2.66 -7.30
N GLU A 24 -12.78 2.79 -7.22
CA GLU A 24 -11.89 2.19 -8.22
C GLU A 24 -11.79 0.68 -8.07
N LEU A 25 -11.73 0.18 -6.84
CA LEU A 25 -11.58 -1.27 -6.59
C LEU A 25 -12.85 -2.06 -6.90
N PHE A 26 -13.99 -1.42 -6.92
CA PHE A 26 -15.27 -2.08 -7.16
C PHE A 26 -15.28 -2.96 -8.40
N LYS A 27 -14.54 -2.56 -9.43
CA LYS A 27 -14.50 -3.29 -10.70
C LYS A 27 -13.48 -4.44 -10.72
N TYR A 28 -12.71 -4.64 -9.66
CA TYR A 28 -11.67 -5.68 -9.63
C TYR A 28 -12.01 -6.83 -8.69
N ASP A 29 -12.18 -6.55 -7.40
CA ASP A 29 -12.35 -7.58 -6.38
C ASP A 29 -12.96 -6.97 -5.13
N ASP A 30 -13.42 -7.84 -4.24
CA ASP A 30 -13.84 -7.42 -2.90
C ASP A 30 -12.63 -6.89 -2.12
N ALA A 31 -12.86 -5.91 -1.29
CA ALA A 31 -11.81 -5.30 -0.49
C ALA A 31 -12.26 -5.14 0.95
N GLU A 32 -11.34 -5.32 1.87
CA GLU A 32 -11.52 -4.99 3.27
C GLU A 32 -10.65 -3.79 3.60
N TYR A 33 -11.14 -2.92 4.46
CA TYR A 33 -10.48 -1.67 4.82
C TYR A 33 -10.24 -1.62 6.31
N THR A 34 -9.03 -1.25 6.70
CA THR A 34 -8.67 -1.03 8.10
C THR A 34 -8.15 0.39 8.23
N TYR A 35 -8.59 1.10 9.25
CA TYR A 35 -8.22 2.49 9.47
C TYR A 35 -7.28 2.60 10.65
N TYR A 36 -6.23 3.38 10.46
CA TYR A 36 -5.26 3.68 11.52
C TYR A 36 -5.19 5.19 11.66
N SER A 37 -5.20 5.68 12.89
CA SER A 37 -5.13 7.12 13.16
C SER A 37 -3.73 7.60 13.44
N SER A 38 -2.76 6.70 13.53
CA SER A 38 -1.36 7.03 13.78
C SER A 38 -0.44 5.91 13.33
N GLY A 39 0.83 6.23 13.16
CA GLY A 39 1.84 5.22 12.88
C GLY A 39 1.99 4.22 14.01
N LYS A 40 1.75 4.66 15.24
CA LYS A 40 1.80 3.78 16.40
C LYS A 40 0.78 2.65 16.30
N GLU A 41 -0.42 2.94 15.82
CA GLU A 41 -1.45 1.91 15.64
C GLU A 41 -1.03 0.86 14.62
N VAL A 42 -0.37 1.29 13.55
CA VAL A 42 0.17 0.35 12.55
C VAL A 42 1.24 -0.53 13.18
N ILE A 43 2.15 0.07 13.91
CA ILE A 43 3.24 -0.66 14.58
C ILE A 43 2.68 -1.66 15.58
N GLU A 44 1.71 -1.26 16.38
CA GLU A 44 1.06 -2.16 17.34
C GLU A 44 0.37 -3.34 16.64
N ALA A 45 -0.28 -3.08 15.51
CA ALA A 45 -0.91 -4.15 14.74
C ALA A 45 0.13 -5.16 14.24
N ILE A 46 1.29 -4.69 13.81
CA ILE A 46 2.39 -5.56 13.38
C ILE A 46 2.93 -6.36 14.58
N GLU A 47 3.15 -5.70 15.70
CA GLU A 47 3.69 -6.35 16.91
C GLU A 47 2.76 -7.43 17.46
N THR A 48 1.45 -7.25 17.33
CA THR A 48 0.45 -8.19 17.82
C THR A 48 -0.02 -9.17 16.76
N ASP A 49 0.64 -9.20 15.61
CA ASP A 49 0.35 -10.10 14.49
C ASP A 49 -1.08 -9.91 13.95
N ASN A 50 -1.53 -8.67 13.95
CA ASN A 50 -2.87 -8.28 13.48
C ASN A 50 -2.83 -7.36 12.26
N PHE A 51 -1.72 -7.33 11.54
CA PHE A 51 -1.57 -6.49 10.36
C PHE A 51 -1.64 -7.35 9.12
N TYR A 52 -2.70 -7.18 8.34
CA TYR A 52 -2.97 -8.02 7.16
C TYR A 52 -3.14 -7.22 5.87
N CYS A 53 -2.65 -6.01 5.82
CA CYS A 53 -2.83 -5.15 4.66
C CYS A 53 -1.93 -5.58 3.49
N ASP A 54 -2.51 -5.59 2.29
CA ASP A 54 -1.75 -5.74 1.04
C ASP A 54 -1.21 -4.40 0.57
N LEU A 55 -1.99 -3.35 0.76
CA LEU A 55 -1.64 -1.98 0.39
C LEU A 55 -1.96 -1.06 1.56
N LEU A 56 -1.02 -0.21 1.93
CA LEU A 56 -1.18 0.79 2.98
C LEU A 56 -1.05 2.18 2.39
N LEU A 57 -2.10 2.98 2.51
CA LEU A 57 -2.05 4.41 2.17
C LEU A 57 -1.69 5.14 3.46
N LEU A 58 -0.55 5.83 3.45
CA LEU A 58 0.12 6.29 4.65
C LEU A 58 0.47 7.76 4.56
N ASP A 59 -0.06 8.56 5.50
CA ASP A 59 0.34 9.96 5.65
C ASP A 59 1.68 10.03 6.40
N ILE A 60 2.52 10.98 6.02
CA ILE A 60 3.80 11.21 6.69
C ILE A 60 3.60 12.11 7.91
N ASN A 61 2.85 13.19 7.75
CA ASN A 61 2.70 14.20 8.81
C ASN A 61 1.59 13.84 9.78
N MET A 62 1.96 13.09 10.79
CA MET A 62 1.05 12.69 11.86
C MET A 62 1.71 12.95 13.21
N PRO A 63 0.93 13.29 14.24
CA PRO A 63 1.48 13.46 15.58
C PRO A 63 2.03 12.14 16.12
N LYS A 64 3.00 12.23 17.03
CA LYS A 64 3.67 11.11 17.69
C LYS A 64 4.58 10.35 16.74
N THR A 65 4.08 9.30 16.07
CA THR A 65 4.88 8.51 15.13
C THR A 65 4.49 8.86 13.71
N ASP A 66 5.39 9.47 12.96
CA ASP A 66 5.12 9.88 11.59
C ASP A 66 5.15 8.70 10.61
N GLY A 67 4.73 8.96 9.37
CA GLY A 67 4.65 7.92 8.36
C GLY A 67 6.01 7.39 7.90
N LEU A 68 7.05 8.21 7.93
CA LEU A 68 8.38 7.74 7.54
C LEU A 68 8.93 6.76 8.55
N SER A 69 8.78 7.06 9.84
CA SER A 69 9.18 6.14 10.91
C SER A 69 8.39 4.83 10.84
N THR A 70 7.12 4.93 10.51
CA THR A 70 6.25 3.77 10.33
C THR A 70 6.72 2.91 9.16
N ALA A 71 7.00 3.53 8.02
CA ALA A 71 7.49 2.83 6.83
C ALA A 71 8.84 2.16 7.10
N LYS A 72 9.72 2.85 7.83
CA LYS A 72 11.02 2.29 8.22
C LYS A 72 10.83 1.03 9.06
N TYR A 73 9.95 1.10 10.06
CA TYR A 73 9.64 -0.05 10.91
C TYR A 73 9.10 -1.23 10.10
N ILE A 74 8.18 -0.95 9.18
CA ILE A 74 7.60 -1.96 8.28
C ILE A 74 8.70 -2.68 7.50
N ARG A 75 9.64 -1.93 6.92
CA ARG A 75 10.70 -2.52 6.10
C ARG A 75 11.73 -3.24 6.95
N GLU A 76 12.06 -2.74 8.13
CA GLU A 76 12.97 -3.41 9.05
C GLU A 76 12.40 -4.74 9.55
N CYS A 77 11.09 -4.80 9.76
CA CYS A 77 10.41 -6.03 10.16
C CYS A 77 10.11 -6.95 8.97
N GLN A 78 10.45 -6.54 7.76
CA GLN A 78 10.23 -7.33 6.53
C GLN A 78 8.75 -7.68 6.32
N VAL A 79 7.87 -6.78 6.68
CA VAL A 79 6.44 -6.95 6.43
C VAL A 79 6.16 -6.73 4.95
N ASP A 80 5.50 -7.69 4.34
CA ASP A 80 5.18 -7.64 2.91
C ASP A 80 3.89 -6.84 2.70
N VAL A 81 4.07 -5.54 2.50
CA VAL A 81 2.98 -4.62 2.21
C VAL A 81 3.47 -3.55 1.24
N ASP A 82 2.63 -3.20 0.28
CA ASP A 82 2.93 -2.08 -0.61
C ASP A 82 2.45 -0.78 0.03
N ILE A 83 3.20 0.30 -0.16
CA ILE A 83 2.93 1.58 0.48
C ILE A 83 2.70 2.65 -0.58
N ILE A 84 1.62 3.41 -0.43
CA ILE A 84 1.39 4.66 -1.14
C ILE A 84 1.39 5.76 -0.09
N PHE A 85 2.33 6.70 -0.19
CA PHE A 85 2.30 7.87 0.67
C PHE A 85 1.28 8.88 0.15
N VAL A 86 0.45 9.41 1.04
CA VAL A 86 -0.53 10.45 0.72
C VAL A 86 -0.37 11.56 1.74
N THR A 87 0.33 12.64 1.37
CA THR A 87 0.80 13.62 2.34
C THR A 87 0.92 15.02 1.73
N VAL A 88 0.99 16.04 2.59
CA VAL A 88 1.28 17.42 2.15
C VAL A 88 2.79 17.64 1.94
N SER A 89 3.63 16.74 2.41
CA SER A 89 5.09 16.93 2.43
C SER A 89 5.73 16.61 1.08
N GLN A 90 6.31 17.63 0.43
CA GLN A 90 7.06 17.45 -0.82
C GLN A 90 8.51 17.04 -0.56
N GLU A 91 9.04 17.38 0.59
CA GLU A 91 10.45 17.21 0.93
C GLU A 91 10.87 15.76 1.13
N HIS A 92 9.92 14.84 1.28
CA HIS A 92 10.20 13.44 1.55
C HIS A 92 9.98 12.51 0.35
N VAL A 93 9.89 13.06 -0.87
CA VAL A 93 9.69 12.24 -2.07
C VAL A 93 10.80 11.19 -2.23
N PHE A 94 12.05 11.57 -1.95
CA PHE A 94 13.18 10.63 -2.05
C PHE A 94 13.13 9.55 -0.98
N ASP A 95 12.55 9.86 0.18
CA ASP A 95 12.36 8.86 1.23
C ASP A 95 11.39 7.77 0.79
N GLY A 96 10.43 8.09 -0.07
CA GLY A 96 9.56 7.11 -0.69
C GLY A 96 10.35 6.03 -1.43
N TYR A 97 11.38 6.43 -2.15
CA TYR A 97 12.28 5.47 -2.81
C TYR A 97 13.02 4.59 -1.81
N THR A 98 13.53 5.21 -0.74
CA THR A 98 14.26 4.49 0.30
C THR A 98 13.42 3.38 0.93
N PHE A 99 12.13 3.63 1.12
CA PHE A 99 11.22 2.66 1.74
C PHE A 99 10.41 1.85 0.72
N GLN A 100 10.81 1.91 -0.55
CA GLN A 100 10.21 1.13 -1.62
C GLN A 100 8.70 1.36 -1.75
N ALA A 101 8.31 2.63 -1.71
CA ALA A 101 6.92 3.01 -1.89
C ALA A 101 6.47 2.73 -3.33
N PHE A 102 5.26 2.24 -3.47
CA PHE A 102 4.64 2.07 -4.78
C PHE A 102 4.39 3.42 -5.44
N SER A 103 3.95 4.40 -4.65
CA SER A 103 3.67 5.74 -5.15
C SER A 103 3.74 6.77 -4.03
N TYR A 104 3.83 8.05 -4.41
CA TYR A 104 3.89 9.19 -3.50
C TYR A 104 2.95 10.27 -4.03
N LEU A 105 1.86 10.52 -3.34
CA LEU A 105 0.84 11.47 -3.77
C LEU A 105 0.76 12.65 -2.81
N LEU A 106 0.64 13.85 -3.36
CA LEU A 106 0.55 15.07 -2.57
C LEU A 106 -0.90 15.45 -2.30
N LYS A 107 -1.17 15.94 -1.09
CA LYS A 107 -2.44 16.57 -0.76
C LYS A 107 -2.41 18.02 -1.26
N PRO A 108 -3.55 18.59 -1.67
CA PRO A 108 -4.89 18.01 -1.67
C PRO A 108 -5.01 16.90 -2.69
N ILE A 109 -5.79 15.87 -2.35
CA ILE A 109 -5.89 14.69 -3.17
C ILE A 109 -6.61 15.00 -4.48
N ASP A 110 -5.94 14.71 -5.59
CA ASP A 110 -6.56 14.69 -6.90
C ASP A 110 -7.22 13.32 -7.07
N ARG A 111 -8.54 13.31 -7.19
CA ARG A 111 -9.31 12.07 -7.30
C ARG A 111 -8.84 11.19 -8.46
N GLY A 112 -8.66 11.80 -9.63
CA GLY A 112 -8.23 11.09 -10.82
C GLY A 112 -6.85 10.46 -10.64
N ARG A 113 -5.95 11.20 -10.00
CA ARG A 113 -4.59 10.70 -9.80
C ARG A 113 -4.55 9.53 -8.84
N LEU A 114 -5.28 9.59 -7.74
CA LEU A 114 -5.35 8.46 -6.82
C LEU A 114 -6.02 7.27 -7.48
N SER A 115 -7.11 7.48 -8.21
CA SER A 115 -7.78 6.41 -8.97
C SER A 115 -6.83 5.74 -9.96
N ASP A 116 -6.03 6.53 -10.68
CA ASP A 116 -5.07 6.00 -11.63
C ASP A 116 -4.00 5.15 -10.94
N GLU A 117 -3.52 5.58 -9.79
CA GLU A 117 -2.52 4.82 -9.05
C GLU A 117 -3.08 3.51 -8.49
N ILE A 118 -4.30 3.52 -8.00
CA ILE A 118 -4.98 2.30 -7.56
C ILE A 118 -5.17 1.35 -8.74
N ASN A 119 -5.60 1.87 -9.88
CA ASN A 119 -5.77 1.07 -11.08
C ASN A 119 -4.44 0.45 -11.53
N ARG A 120 -3.37 1.24 -11.53
CA ARG A 120 -2.03 0.77 -11.87
C ARG A 120 -1.57 -0.33 -10.91
N TYR A 121 -1.83 -0.14 -9.62
CA TYR A 121 -1.50 -1.14 -8.60
C TYR A 121 -2.24 -2.47 -8.87
N MET A 122 -3.53 -2.40 -9.13
CA MET A 122 -4.33 -3.60 -9.38
C MET A 122 -3.91 -4.32 -10.65
N LEU A 123 -3.56 -3.57 -11.70
CA LEU A 123 -3.06 -4.16 -12.94
C LEU A 123 -1.74 -4.89 -12.74
N GLN A 124 -0.82 -4.33 -11.95
CA GLN A 124 0.43 -4.99 -11.63
C GLN A 124 0.20 -6.25 -10.80
N LYS A 125 -0.70 -6.19 -9.84
CA LYS A 125 -1.04 -7.34 -9.02
C LYS A 125 -1.65 -8.46 -9.86
N THR A 126 -2.52 -8.11 -10.79
CA THR A 126 -3.13 -9.08 -11.72
C THR A 126 -2.07 -9.70 -12.62
N LYS A 127 -1.13 -8.92 -13.15
CA LYS A 127 -0.04 -9.43 -13.97
C LYS A 127 0.81 -10.44 -13.19
N HIS A 128 1.13 -10.15 -11.95
CA HIS A 128 1.88 -11.07 -11.11
C HIS A 128 1.12 -12.38 -10.90
N ALA A 129 -0.18 -12.30 -10.65
CA ALA A 129 -1.02 -13.48 -10.50
C ALA A 129 -1.05 -14.32 -11.77
N GLU A 130 -1.14 -13.68 -12.95
CA GLU A 130 -1.09 -14.37 -14.24
C GLU A 130 0.25 -15.04 -14.47
N CYS A 131 1.35 -14.38 -14.15
CA CYS A 131 2.68 -14.94 -14.24
C CYS A 131 2.84 -16.16 -13.32
N LEU A 132 2.36 -16.06 -12.09
CA LEU A 132 2.38 -17.16 -11.14
C LEU A 132 1.56 -18.35 -11.66
N HIS A 133 0.43 -18.09 -12.26
CA HIS A 133 -0.41 -19.14 -12.83
C HIS A 133 0.29 -19.86 -13.96
N ILE A 134 0.95 -19.15 -14.85
CA ILE A 134 1.72 -19.74 -15.96
C ILE A 134 2.85 -20.61 -15.40
N THR A 135 3.55 -20.13 -14.38
CA THR A 135 4.66 -20.86 -13.78
C THR A 135 4.24 -22.16 -13.09
N ILE A 136 3.05 -22.19 -12.52
CA ILE A 136 2.52 -23.41 -11.90
C ILE A 136 2.33 -24.51 -12.94
N ASN A 137 1.96 -24.15 -14.15
CA ASN A 137 1.69 -25.10 -15.24
C ASN A 137 2.93 -25.55 -16.01
N GLY A 138 4.10 -24.92 -15.79
CA GLY A 138 5.32 -25.20 -16.52
C GLY A 138 6.52 -25.40 -15.61
N ARG A 139 7.29 -26.48 -15.85
CA ARG A 139 8.43 -26.81 -15.00
C ARG A 139 9.58 -25.81 -15.10
N LYS A 140 9.81 -25.29 -16.29
CA LYS A 140 10.91 -24.35 -16.51
C LYS A 140 10.65 -23.00 -15.88
N GLU A 141 9.41 -22.72 -15.59
CA GLU A 141 8.99 -21.43 -15.08
C GLU A 141 9.12 -21.30 -13.57
N GLN A 142 9.57 -22.34 -12.87
CA GLN A 142 9.85 -22.20 -11.44
C GLN A 142 10.89 -21.10 -11.18
N VAL A 143 11.91 -21.04 -12.04
CA VAL A 143 12.91 -19.95 -11.96
C VAL A 143 12.26 -18.61 -12.26
N PHE A 144 11.35 -18.58 -13.22
CA PHE A 144 10.61 -17.38 -13.55
C PHE A 144 9.68 -16.98 -12.41
N LEU A 145 9.06 -17.94 -11.76
CA LEU A 145 8.23 -17.69 -10.58
C LEU A 145 9.03 -17.00 -9.48
N ASP A 146 10.24 -17.46 -9.20
CA ASP A 146 11.11 -16.86 -8.21
C ASP A 146 11.40 -15.40 -8.56
N ARG A 147 11.63 -15.10 -9.83
CA ARG A 147 11.86 -13.73 -10.28
C ARG A 147 10.63 -12.86 -10.12
N VAL A 148 9.46 -13.39 -10.44
CA VAL A 148 8.21 -12.65 -10.29
C VAL A 148 7.95 -12.31 -8.84
N VAL A 149 8.15 -13.26 -7.95
CA VAL A 149 8.02 -13.03 -6.51
C VAL A 149 9.04 -11.99 -6.03
N TYR A 150 10.23 -12.01 -6.61
CA TYR A 150 11.30 -11.08 -6.27
C TYR A 150 10.95 -9.64 -6.60
N PHE A 151 10.25 -9.43 -7.70
CA PHE A 151 9.91 -8.10 -8.20
C PHE A 151 8.52 -7.61 -7.79
N SER A 152 7.77 -8.41 -7.10
CA SER A 152 6.43 -8.05 -6.64
C SER A 152 6.43 -7.08 -5.43
#